data_ed3283f1ac9ce09b0f6393696411485e
#
_entry.id   ed3283f1ac9ce09b0f6393696411485e
#
_cell.length_a   1.000
_cell.length_b   1.000
_cell.length_c   1.000
_cell.angle_alpha   90.00
_cell.angle_beta   90.00
_cell.angle_gamma   90.00
#
_symmetry.space_group_name_H-M   'P 1'
#
loop_
_entity.id
_entity.type
_entity.pdbx_description
1 polymer ?
#
loop_
_entity_poly.entity_id
_entity_poly.type
_entity_poly.pdbx_seq_one_letter_code
_entity_poly.pdbx_strand_id
1 'polypeptide(L)'
;MFGMNMNNVAVTDGDRVEFEQRMGYHVDYYPVSSLMEYFKKVTDAEADALVEEYKKEYTIKIDESGEEVYWEKVKNAAKAEIALRRVLKDENAVAFTTNFDDLGDADIDDPNFCGFDQIPGLASQRLMAEGYGFGAEGDWKTACLFRTLWVMNQGLEKGCSFLEDYTLNFAADRTSSLQSHMLEVCPLIATDKPKLEVHFLGIGIRKQQTARLVFTSKTGKGVKATVVDLGNRFRLIASEVECIEPKAMPKLPVASALWVPQPTFEIGAGAWILAGGTHHSAFSYDITAEYWEDFCEILGIEFVNIDKNTTISSFKQQLRNNEIYYMLNKALR
;
A
#
# COMPACT_ATOMS: atom_id res chain seq x y z
N MET A 1 -12.20 6.52 3.95
CA MET A 1 -10.97 7.34 3.99
C MET A 1 -10.96 8.16 5.25
N PHE A 2 -9.91 8.09 6.05
CA PHE A 2 -9.75 8.85 7.29
C PHE A 2 -8.74 9.98 7.07
N GLY A 3 -9.20 11.23 7.21
CA GLY A 3 -8.46 12.42 6.81
C GLY A 3 -8.59 12.74 5.32
N MET A 4 -7.70 13.56 4.81
CA MET A 4 -7.66 14.01 3.42
C MET A 4 -6.57 13.28 2.63
N ASN A 5 -6.51 13.50 1.31
CA ASN A 5 -5.31 13.15 0.55
C ASN A 5 -4.12 13.97 1.06
N MET A 6 -2.95 13.36 1.05
CA MET A 6 -1.73 14.04 1.48
C MET A 6 -1.45 15.27 0.61
N ASN A 7 -1.08 16.37 1.25
CA ASN A 7 -0.70 17.58 0.54
C ASN A 7 0.51 17.33 -0.37
N ASN A 8 0.50 17.93 -1.55
CA ASN A 8 1.56 17.80 -2.56
C ASN A 8 1.72 16.41 -3.20
N VAL A 9 0.79 15.48 -2.96
CA VAL A 9 0.77 14.13 -3.56
C VAL A 9 -0.53 13.95 -4.36
N ALA A 10 -0.70 14.76 -5.40
CA ALA A 10 -1.92 14.80 -6.21
C ALA A 10 -2.30 13.46 -6.86
N VAL A 11 -1.33 12.57 -7.07
CA VAL A 11 -1.55 11.24 -7.67
C VAL A 11 -2.40 10.31 -6.80
N THR A 12 -2.60 10.63 -5.52
CA THR A 12 -3.45 9.87 -4.61
C THR A 12 -4.94 10.18 -4.76
N ASP A 13 -5.28 11.30 -5.42
CA ASP A 13 -6.68 11.70 -5.66
C ASP A 13 -7.13 11.39 -7.11
N GLY A 14 -8.39 11.66 -7.42
CA GLY A 14 -9.01 11.45 -8.72
C GLY A 14 -10.52 11.66 -8.69
N ASP A 15 -11.17 11.40 -9.83
CA ASP A 15 -12.63 11.48 -9.96
C ASP A 15 -13.29 10.25 -9.31
N ARG A 16 -13.81 10.45 -8.09
CA ARG A 16 -14.48 9.38 -7.32
C ARG A 16 -15.82 8.96 -7.90
N VAL A 17 -16.50 9.86 -8.58
CA VAL A 17 -17.80 9.54 -9.21
C VAL A 17 -17.59 8.62 -10.39
N GLU A 18 -16.65 8.93 -11.28
CA GLU A 18 -16.32 8.04 -12.38
C GLU A 18 -15.70 6.74 -11.88
N PHE A 19 -14.87 6.78 -10.83
CA PHE A 19 -14.29 5.58 -10.22
C PHE A 19 -15.37 4.64 -9.67
N GLU A 20 -16.37 5.17 -8.95
CA GLU A 20 -17.51 4.37 -8.48
C GLU A 20 -18.30 3.76 -9.64
N GLN A 21 -18.57 4.54 -10.68
CA GLN A 21 -19.28 4.05 -11.87
C GLN A 21 -18.53 2.96 -12.61
N ARG A 22 -17.20 3.00 -12.63
CA ARG A 22 -16.35 2.03 -13.33
C ARG A 22 -15.98 0.84 -12.46
N MET A 23 -15.49 1.11 -11.25
CA MET A 23 -14.87 0.13 -10.37
C MET A 23 -15.85 -0.42 -9.31
N GLY A 24 -17.00 0.24 -9.13
CA GLY A 24 -18.02 -0.17 -8.17
C GLY A 24 -17.67 0.12 -6.70
N TYR A 25 -16.64 0.91 -6.45
CA TYR A 25 -16.26 1.32 -5.08
C TYR A 25 -16.75 2.72 -4.78
N HIS A 26 -17.52 2.86 -3.72
CA HIS A 26 -17.87 4.15 -3.13
C HIS A 26 -16.80 4.59 -2.12
N VAL A 27 -16.42 5.86 -2.14
CA VAL A 27 -15.36 6.40 -1.27
C VAL A 27 -15.94 7.44 -0.32
N ASP A 28 -16.10 7.04 0.94
CA ASP A 28 -16.55 7.91 2.03
C ASP A 28 -15.39 8.60 2.74
N TYR A 29 -15.66 9.82 3.21
CA TYR A 29 -14.75 10.62 4.02
C TYR A 29 -15.17 10.66 5.47
N TYR A 30 -14.21 10.35 6.34
CA TYR A 30 -14.34 10.46 7.78
C TYR A 30 -13.21 11.32 8.34
N PRO A 31 -13.50 12.28 9.21
CA PRO A 31 -12.44 12.96 9.95
C PRO A 31 -11.72 11.97 10.86
N VAL A 32 -10.44 12.19 11.11
CA VAL A 32 -9.65 11.32 12.01
C VAL A 32 -10.27 11.23 13.41
N SER A 33 -10.95 12.30 13.86
CA SER A 33 -11.69 12.29 15.12
C SER A 33 -12.72 11.18 15.22
N SER A 34 -13.38 10.80 14.13
CA SER A 34 -14.33 9.67 14.11
C SER A 34 -13.64 8.35 14.45
N LEU A 35 -12.45 8.11 13.87
CA LEU A 35 -11.64 6.93 14.19
C LEU A 35 -11.16 6.95 15.65
N MET A 36 -10.81 8.14 16.16
CA MET A 36 -10.39 8.31 17.55
C MET A 36 -11.51 8.02 18.58
N GLU A 37 -12.78 8.20 18.20
CA GLU A 37 -13.90 7.79 19.06
C GLU A 37 -13.95 6.27 19.24
N TYR A 38 -13.59 5.51 18.21
CA TYR A 38 -13.46 4.05 18.32
C TYR A 38 -12.23 3.67 19.15
N PHE A 39 -11.10 4.33 18.93
CA PHE A 39 -9.86 4.09 19.67
C PHE A 39 -10.04 4.28 21.17
N LYS A 40 -10.68 5.37 21.60
CA LYS A 40 -10.95 5.67 23.02
C LYS A 40 -11.84 4.64 23.70
N LYS A 41 -12.64 3.90 22.93
CA LYS A 41 -13.54 2.84 23.48
C LYS A 41 -12.85 1.48 23.61
N VAL A 42 -11.61 1.32 23.11
CA VAL A 42 -10.87 0.06 23.24
C VAL A 42 -10.34 -0.06 24.66
N THR A 43 -10.70 -1.13 25.32
CA THR A 43 -10.24 -1.42 26.69
C THR A 43 -8.83 -2.02 26.68
N ASP A 44 -8.13 -1.86 27.80
CA ASP A 44 -6.80 -2.47 27.96
C ASP A 44 -6.86 -4.00 27.87
N ALA A 45 -7.91 -4.62 28.38
CA ALA A 45 -8.08 -6.07 28.31
C ALA A 45 -8.20 -6.59 26.88
N GLU A 46 -8.89 -5.85 25.99
CA GLU A 46 -8.99 -6.20 24.58
C GLU A 46 -7.66 -6.05 23.87
N ALA A 47 -6.92 -4.97 24.16
CA ALA A 47 -5.59 -4.76 23.61
C ALA A 47 -4.61 -5.84 24.08
N ASP A 48 -4.62 -6.19 25.36
CA ASP A 48 -3.77 -7.23 25.93
C ASP A 48 -4.07 -8.61 25.30
N ALA A 49 -5.35 -8.93 25.06
CA ALA A 49 -5.74 -10.16 24.39
C ALA A 49 -5.17 -10.23 22.95
N LEU A 50 -5.24 -9.13 22.20
CA LEU A 50 -4.68 -9.07 20.84
C LEU A 50 -3.14 -9.13 20.86
N VAL A 51 -2.48 -8.53 21.85
CA VAL A 51 -1.02 -8.65 22.02
C VAL A 51 -0.61 -10.12 22.25
N GLU A 52 -1.40 -10.91 22.99
CA GLU A 52 -1.13 -12.35 23.16
C GLU A 52 -1.28 -13.14 21.83
N GLU A 53 -2.13 -12.68 20.91
CA GLU A 53 -2.18 -13.22 19.53
C GLU A 53 -0.91 -12.88 18.77
N TYR A 54 -0.45 -11.63 18.83
CA TYR A 54 0.79 -11.20 18.16
C TYR A 54 2.00 -12.03 18.62
N LYS A 55 2.11 -12.33 19.92
CA LYS A 55 3.19 -13.17 20.47
C LYS A 55 3.20 -14.58 19.86
N LYS A 56 2.05 -15.10 19.48
CA LYS A 56 1.95 -16.43 18.83
C LYS A 56 2.26 -16.36 17.34
N GLU A 57 1.78 -15.30 16.68
CA GLU A 57 1.87 -15.16 15.24
C GLU A 57 3.22 -14.67 14.75
N TYR A 58 3.92 -13.84 15.52
CA TYR A 58 5.16 -13.18 15.10
C TYR A 58 6.37 -13.57 15.94
N THR A 59 7.56 -13.35 15.38
CA THR A 59 8.79 -13.40 16.15
C THR A 59 8.99 -12.09 16.87
N ILE A 60 8.99 -12.11 18.19
CA ILE A 60 9.18 -10.92 19.01
C ILE A 60 10.64 -10.51 19.00
N LYS A 61 10.93 -9.26 18.63
CA LYS A 61 12.28 -8.72 18.64
C LYS A 61 12.28 -7.35 19.32
N ILE A 62 12.70 -7.36 20.58
CA ILE A 62 12.84 -6.15 21.41
C ILE A 62 14.18 -5.50 21.05
N ASP A 63 14.15 -4.20 20.77
CA ASP A 63 15.31 -3.39 20.44
C ASP A 63 15.94 -2.70 21.66
N GLU A 64 16.84 -1.76 21.42
CA GLU A 64 17.54 -1.01 22.46
C GLU A 64 16.64 -0.05 23.25
N SER A 65 15.40 0.20 22.81
CA SER A 65 14.44 1.07 23.51
C SER A 65 13.96 0.47 24.85
N GLY A 66 14.14 -0.84 25.01
CA GLY A 66 13.80 -1.57 26.21
C GLY A 66 12.38 -2.19 26.19
N GLU A 67 12.20 -3.17 27.04
CA GLU A 67 11.00 -4.02 27.06
C GLU A 67 9.71 -3.23 27.40
N GLU A 68 9.80 -2.28 28.31
CA GLU A 68 8.66 -1.46 28.75
C GLU A 68 8.10 -0.61 27.59
N VAL A 69 8.96 0.14 26.92
CA VAL A 69 8.60 0.99 25.76
C VAL A 69 8.08 0.12 24.60
N TYR A 70 8.74 -1.03 24.36
CA TYR A 70 8.31 -1.97 23.33
C TYR A 70 6.87 -2.41 23.52
N TRP A 71 6.52 -2.93 24.71
CA TRP A 71 5.16 -3.43 24.95
C TRP A 71 4.11 -2.33 25.04
N GLU A 72 4.47 -1.13 25.51
CA GLU A 72 3.61 0.05 25.46
C GLU A 72 3.20 0.35 24.01
N LYS A 73 4.19 0.43 23.10
CA LYS A 73 3.92 0.74 21.68
C LYS A 73 3.18 -0.38 20.95
N VAL A 74 3.49 -1.63 21.24
CA VAL A 74 2.74 -2.78 20.69
C VAL A 74 1.29 -2.79 21.18
N LYS A 75 1.04 -2.49 22.44
CA LYS A 75 -0.34 -2.39 23.00
C LYS A 75 -1.10 -1.22 22.38
N ASN A 76 -0.46 -0.08 22.17
CA ASN A 76 -1.07 1.06 21.49
C ASN A 76 -1.42 0.72 20.03
N ALA A 77 -0.54 0.03 19.31
CA ALA A 77 -0.81 -0.47 17.96
C ALA A 77 -1.99 -1.46 17.93
N ALA A 78 -2.12 -2.32 18.94
CA ALA A 78 -3.26 -3.23 19.08
C ALA A 78 -4.58 -2.46 19.27
N LYS A 79 -4.58 -1.39 20.08
CA LYS A 79 -5.75 -0.51 20.20
C LYS A 79 -6.15 0.12 18.86
N ALA A 80 -5.16 0.57 18.07
CA ALA A 80 -5.40 1.13 16.75
C ALA A 80 -6.01 0.08 15.80
N GLU A 81 -5.52 -1.15 15.81
CA GLU A 81 -6.09 -2.26 15.02
C GLU A 81 -7.53 -2.54 15.38
N ILE A 82 -7.84 -2.65 16.68
CA ILE A 82 -9.20 -2.91 17.15
C ILE A 82 -10.15 -1.77 16.73
N ALA A 83 -9.71 -0.52 16.86
CA ALA A 83 -10.49 0.64 16.44
C ALA A 83 -10.79 0.62 14.94
N LEU A 84 -9.76 0.38 14.10
CA LEU A 84 -9.92 0.26 12.65
C LEU A 84 -10.88 -0.88 12.29
N ARG A 85 -10.72 -2.06 12.89
CA ARG A 85 -11.63 -3.20 12.66
C ARG A 85 -13.08 -2.86 12.95
N ARG A 86 -13.34 -2.16 14.05
CA ARG A 86 -14.69 -1.77 14.45
C ARG A 86 -15.32 -0.82 13.47
N VAL A 87 -14.64 0.28 13.14
CA VAL A 87 -15.19 1.25 12.21
C VAL A 87 -15.39 0.64 10.82
N LEU A 88 -14.45 -0.14 10.31
CA LEU A 88 -14.58 -0.80 9.01
C LEU A 88 -15.77 -1.78 8.98
N LYS A 89 -16.03 -2.48 10.08
CA LYS A 89 -17.18 -3.36 10.21
C LYS A 89 -18.50 -2.58 10.29
N ASP A 90 -18.55 -1.53 11.09
CA ASP A 90 -19.76 -0.73 11.30
C ASP A 90 -20.18 0.01 10.02
N GLU A 91 -19.19 0.48 9.26
CA GLU A 91 -19.39 1.15 7.97
C GLU A 91 -19.49 0.17 6.78
N ASN A 92 -19.42 -1.13 7.02
CA ASN A 92 -19.39 -2.17 5.97
C ASN A 92 -18.31 -1.89 4.90
N ALA A 93 -17.18 -1.33 5.30
CA ALA A 93 -16.08 -0.96 4.41
C ALA A 93 -15.15 -2.15 4.18
N VAL A 94 -14.69 -2.31 2.95
CA VAL A 94 -13.78 -3.39 2.53
C VAL A 94 -12.36 -2.90 2.26
N ALA A 95 -12.16 -1.58 2.29
CA ALA A 95 -10.87 -0.93 2.08
C ALA A 95 -10.80 0.34 2.92
N PHE A 96 -9.60 0.79 3.21
CA PHE A 96 -9.37 2.04 3.92
C PHE A 96 -8.06 2.69 3.49
N THR A 97 -7.98 3.99 3.72
CA THR A 97 -6.76 4.77 3.59
C THR A 97 -6.65 5.76 4.72
N THR A 98 -5.44 6.05 5.13
CA THR A 98 -5.10 7.07 6.10
C THR A 98 -4.04 8.00 5.50
N ASN A 99 -4.03 9.24 5.97
CA ASN A 99 -2.96 10.17 5.67
C ASN A 99 -2.17 10.42 6.96
N PHE A 100 -0.89 10.13 6.95
CA PHE A 100 -0.06 10.28 8.16
C PHE A 100 0.14 11.75 8.59
N ASP A 101 -0.13 12.72 7.73
CA ASP A 101 -0.17 14.13 8.08
C ASP A 101 -1.40 14.48 8.94
N ASP A 102 -2.53 13.78 8.74
CA ASP A 102 -3.80 14.05 9.41
C ASP A 102 -4.03 13.21 10.68
N LEU A 103 -3.25 12.12 10.87
CA LEU A 103 -3.46 11.15 11.97
C LEU A 103 -3.23 11.73 13.36
N GLY A 104 -2.81 12.95 13.46
CA GLY A 104 -2.71 13.64 14.71
C GLY A 104 -2.08 15.00 14.56
N ASP A 105 -2.61 15.93 15.32
CA ASP A 105 -2.07 17.26 15.37
C ASP A 105 -0.68 17.30 16.02
N ALA A 106 0.07 18.34 15.74
CA ALA A 106 1.51 18.40 15.90
C ALA A 106 2.03 18.23 17.34
N ASP A 107 1.20 18.45 18.34
CA ASP A 107 1.63 18.42 19.74
C ASP A 107 0.94 17.32 20.54
N ILE A 108 1.67 16.23 20.79
CA ILE A 108 1.19 15.10 21.61
C ILE A 108 0.97 15.49 23.07
N ASP A 109 1.63 16.54 23.53
CA ASP A 109 1.53 17.05 24.90
C ASP A 109 0.35 18.04 25.04
N ASP A 110 -0.32 18.42 23.95
CA ASP A 110 -1.56 19.19 24.02
C ASP A 110 -2.66 18.35 24.69
N PRO A 111 -3.25 18.83 25.79
CA PRO A 111 -4.36 18.13 26.48
C PRO A 111 -5.60 17.97 25.61
N ASN A 112 -5.75 18.72 24.52
CA ASN A 112 -6.82 18.56 23.54
C ASN A 112 -6.43 17.64 22.38
N PHE A 113 -5.28 17.03 22.44
CA PHE A 113 -4.77 16.15 21.41
C PHE A 113 -5.78 15.10 20.98
N CYS A 114 -6.06 15.05 19.68
CA CYS A 114 -6.95 14.07 19.05
C CYS A 114 -6.22 13.39 17.90
N GLY A 115 -5.63 12.25 18.16
CA GLY A 115 -4.91 11.48 17.14
C GLY A 115 -4.25 10.23 17.71
N PHE A 116 -3.55 9.51 16.84
CA PHE A 116 -2.74 8.36 17.26
C PHE A 116 -1.36 8.84 17.71
N ASP A 117 -0.78 8.21 18.72
CA ASP A 117 0.59 8.46 19.15
C ASP A 117 1.62 7.83 18.19
N GLN A 118 1.19 6.96 17.30
CA GLN A 118 2.00 6.35 16.25
C GLN A 118 1.15 6.09 15.00
N ILE A 119 1.79 6.01 13.84
CA ILE A 119 1.13 5.59 12.60
C ILE A 119 0.66 4.14 12.77
N PRO A 120 -0.60 3.79 12.42
CA PRO A 120 -1.18 2.46 12.62
C PRO A 120 -0.66 1.42 11.59
N GLY A 121 0.67 1.35 11.41
CA GLY A 121 1.30 0.51 10.42
C GLY A 121 1.11 -0.98 10.67
N LEU A 122 1.30 -1.45 11.90
CA LEU A 122 1.03 -2.84 12.28
C LEU A 122 -0.43 -3.22 12.00
N ALA A 123 -1.37 -2.34 12.34
CA ALA A 123 -2.79 -2.55 12.06
C ALA A 123 -3.06 -2.68 10.55
N SER A 124 -2.48 -1.78 9.74
CA SER A 124 -2.62 -1.81 8.28
C SER A 124 -2.05 -3.09 7.67
N GLN A 125 -0.88 -3.53 8.14
CA GLN A 125 -0.25 -4.78 7.69
C GLN A 125 -1.15 -6.01 7.95
N ARG A 126 -1.73 -6.09 9.14
CA ARG A 126 -2.59 -7.21 9.55
C ARG A 126 -3.94 -7.19 8.83
N LEU A 127 -4.56 -6.03 8.73
CA LEU A 127 -5.83 -5.86 8.02
C LEU A 127 -5.70 -6.19 6.53
N MET A 128 -4.58 -5.81 5.90
CA MET A 128 -4.30 -6.22 4.52
C MET A 128 -4.19 -7.73 4.36
N ALA A 129 -3.55 -8.42 5.29
CA ALA A 129 -3.44 -9.89 5.24
C ALA A 129 -4.82 -10.58 5.33
N GLU A 130 -5.77 -9.94 5.98
CA GLU A 130 -7.16 -10.42 6.08
C GLU A 130 -8.05 -9.98 4.91
N GLY A 131 -7.52 -9.15 4.02
CA GLY A 131 -8.18 -8.75 2.80
C GLY A 131 -8.81 -7.36 2.79
N TYR A 132 -8.60 -6.55 3.79
CA TYR A 132 -8.95 -5.15 3.68
C TYR A 132 -8.00 -4.46 2.69
N GLY A 133 -8.57 -3.71 1.75
CA GLY A 133 -7.78 -2.88 0.87
C GLY A 133 -7.08 -1.75 1.63
N PHE A 134 -5.83 -1.48 1.28
CA PHE A 134 -5.07 -0.37 1.87
C PHE A 134 -4.28 0.38 0.80
N GLY A 135 -4.26 1.69 0.91
CA GLY A 135 -3.37 2.60 0.21
C GLY A 135 -2.99 3.71 1.19
N ALA A 136 -1.73 4.08 1.21
CA ALA A 136 -1.23 5.14 2.09
C ALA A 136 -1.60 6.55 1.57
N GLU A 137 -1.38 7.58 2.38
CA GLU A 137 -1.40 8.98 1.95
C GLU A 137 -2.75 9.48 1.41
N GLY A 138 -3.84 8.81 1.80
CA GLY A 138 -5.15 9.11 1.25
C GLY A 138 -5.38 8.47 -0.14
N ASP A 139 -4.52 7.57 -0.59
CA ASP A 139 -4.65 6.90 -1.90
C ASP A 139 -5.74 5.82 -1.89
N TRP A 140 -6.97 6.30 -1.96
CA TRP A 140 -8.15 5.46 -2.03
C TRP A 140 -8.20 4.61 -3.32
N LYS A 141 -7.60 5.06 -4.44
CA LYS A 141 -7.53 4.27 -5.68
C LYS A 141 -6.69 3.02 -5.48
N THR A 142 -5.50 3.16 -4.89
CA THR A 142 -4.65 2.01 -4.57
C THR A 142 -5.27 1.13 -3.49
N ALA A 143 -5.97 1.71 -2.51
CA ALA A 143 -6.70 0.91 -1.52
C ALA A 143 -7.75 -0.01 -2.19
N CYS A 144 -8.55 0.52 -3.09
CA CYS A 144 -9.54 -0.25 -3.86
C CYS A 144 -8.87 -1.25 -4.80
N LEU A 145 -7.78 -0.86 -5.46
CA LEU A 145 -7.02 -1.74 -6.35
C LEU A 145 -6.41 -2.93 -5.59
N PHE A 146 -5.83 -2.69 -4.39
CA PHE A 146 -5.31 -3.77 -3.57
C PHE A 146 -6.44 -4.70 -3.09
N ARG A 147 -7.61 -4.17 -2.71
CA ARG A 147 -8.77 -5.01 -2.38
C ARG A 147 -9.17 -5.89 -3.55
N THR A 148 -9.23 -5.35 -4.75
CA THR A 148 -9.51 -6.10 -5.99
C THR A 148 -8.47 -7.21 -6.20
N LEU A 149 -7.19 -6.86 -6.09
CA LEU A 149 -6.09 -7.81 -6.22
C LEU A 149 -6.18 -8.93 -5.19
N TRP A 150 -6.48 -8.59 -3.92
CA TRP A 150 -6.63 -9.57 -2.86
C TRP A 150 -7.77 -10.57 -3.16
N VAL A 151 -8.89 -10.07 -3.69
CA VAL A 151 -10.02 -10.94 -4.10
C VAL A 151 -9.60 -11.87 -5.24
N MET A 152 -8.91 -11.34 -6.26
CA MET A 152 -8.37 -12.15 -7.36
C MET A 152 -7.36 -13.21 -6.87
N ASN A 153 -6.61 -12.89 -5.81
CA ASN A 153 -5.56 -13.74 -5.27
C ASN A 153 -6.09 -14.85 -4.33
N GLN A 154 -7.41 -14.94 -4.12
CA GLN A 154 -7.98 -15.95 -3.23
C GLN A 154 -7.75 -17.36 -3.75
N GLY A 155 -7.21 -18.22 -2.87
CA GLY A 155 -6.85 -19.61 -3.22
C GLY A 155 -5.50 -19.74 -3.93
N LEU A 156 -4.76 -18.64 -4.13
CA LEU A 156 -3.39 -18.63 -4.67
C LEU A 156 -2.39 -18.50 -3.51
N GLU A 157 -1.18 -19.09 -3.68
CA GLU A 157 -0.32 -19.40 -2.53
C GLU A 157 0.77 -18.36 -2.24
N LYS A 158 1.17 -17.56 -3.25
CA LYS A 158 2.38 -16.74 -3.11
C LYS A 158 2.14 -15.38 -2.47
N GLY A 159 0.90 -14.90 -2.51
CA GLY A 159 0.46 -13.69 -1.83
C GLY A 159 0.58 -12.41 -2.66
N CYS A 160 0.03 -11.35 -2.08
CA CYS A 160 -0.01 -10.02 -2.66
C CYS A 160 0.26 -8.94 -1.60
N SER A 161 0.61 -7.74 -2.04
CA SER A 161 0.88 -6.60 -1.14
C SER A 161 0.58 -5.26 -1.81
N PHE A 162 0.28 -4.26 -1.00
CA PHE A 162 0.54 -2.86 -1.31
C PHE A 162 2.05 -2.61 -1.17
N LEU A 163 2.65 -1.85 -2.10
CA LEU A 163 4.05 -1.46 -2.08
C LEU A 163 4.24 -0.07 -2.69
N GLU A 164 5.32 0.59 -2.28
CA GLU A 164 5.78 1.86 -2.82
C GLU A 164 7.15 1.68 -3.50
N ASP A 165 7.39 2.35 -4.63
CA ASP A 165 8.72 2.53 -5.21
C ASP A 165 9.55 3.44 -4.27
N TYR A 166 10.15 2.84 -3.23
CA TYR A 166 10.73 3.55 -2.08
C TYR A 166 12.07 4.20 -2.41
N THR A 167 12.98 3.45 -3.06
CA THR A 167 14.26 3.99 -3.51
C THR A 167 14.88 3.15 -4.62
N LEU A 168 15.79 3.76 -5.37
CA LEU A 168 16.52 3.11 -6.45
C LEU A 168 17.89 2.65 -5.96
N ASN A 169 18.27 1.44 -6.37
CA ASN A 169 19.58 0.85 -6.14
C ASN A 169 20.34 0.77 -7.46
N PHE A 170 21.37 1.60 -7.62
CA PHE A 170 22.25 1.63 -8.78
C PHE A 170 23.53 0.81 -8.57
N ALA A 171 23.42 -0.36 -7.93
CA ALA A 171 24.55 -1.26 -7.78
C ALA A 171 25.13 -1.68 -9.14
N ALA A 172 26.46 -1.79 -9.23
CA ALA A 172 27.14 -2.09 -10.48
C ALA A 172 26.79 -3.47 -11.04
N ASP A 173 26.41 -4.40 -10.18
CA ASP A 173 26.01 -5.75 -10.55
C ASP A 173 24.56 -5.83 -11.07
N ARG A 174 23.65 -5.04 -10.50
CA ARG A 174 22.24 -5.04 -10.92
C ARG A 174 21.50 -3.82 -10.39
N THR A 175 21.01 -2.97 -11.30
CA THR A 175 20.09 -1.88 -10.97
C THR A 175 18.73 -2.45 -10.59
N SER A 176 18.16 -1.95 -9.49
CA SER A 176 16.91 -2.46 -8.93
C SER A 176 16.15 -1.37 -8.18
N SER A 177 14.86 -1.58 -7.93
CA SER A 177 14.04 -0.73 -7.08
C SER A 177 13.73 -1.42 -5.76
N LEU A 178 14.05 -0.75 -4.66
CA LEU A 178 13.59 -1.16 -3.34
C LEU A 178 12.12 -0.78 -3.20
N GLN A 179 11.35 -1.75 -2.82
CA GLN A 179 9.92 -1.64 -2.59
C GLN A 179 9.64 -1.78 -1.10
N SER A 180 8.95 -0.82 -0.57
CA SER A 180 8.54 -0.80 0.83
C SER A 180 7.33 0.12 0.96
N HIS A 181 6.96 0.45 2.10
CA HIS A 181 6.35 1.66 2.61
C HIS A 181 6.87 1.81 4.03
N MET A 182 6.77 2.97 4.63
CA MET A 182 7.34 3.21 5.96
C MET A 182 7.01 2.09 6.95
N LEU A 183 5.80 1.53 6.91
CA LEU A 183 5.32 0.48 7.79
C LEU A 183 4.45 -0.55 7.07
N GLU A 184 3.67 -0.13 6.07
CA GLU A 184 2.46 -0.82 5.63
C GLU A 184 2.70 -1.72 4.42
N VAL A 185 3.53 -2.74 4.57
CA VAL A 185 3.68 -3.81 3.58
C VAL A 185 2.99 -5.08 4.08
N CYS A 186 2.17 -5.70 3.23
CA CYS A 186 1.38 -6.87 3.61
C CYS A 186 2.25 -8.10 3.88
N PRO A 187 2.12 -8.78 5.02
CA PRO A 187 2.94 -9.94 5.37
C PRO A 187 2.66 -11.19 4.54
N LEU A 188 1.65 -11.23 3.69
CA LEU A 188 1.39 -12.36 2.78
C LEU A 188 2.54 -12.63 1.79
N ILE A 189 3.39 -11.62 1.51
CA ILE A 189 4.57 -11.78 0.65
C ILE A 189 5.84 -12.17 1.40
N ALA A 190 5.79 -12.31 2.73
CA ALA A 190 6.96 -12.59 3.54
C ALA A 190 7.59 -13.97 3.21
N THR A 191 8.92 -14.03 3.16
CA THR A 191 9.67 -15.29 3.00
C THR A 191 9.56 -16.16 4.25
N ASP A 192 9.73 -15.53 5.41
CA ASP A 192 9.74 -16.18 6.70
C ASP A 192 8.71 -15.56 7.64
N LYS A 193 8.55 -16.15 8.83
CA LYS A 193 7.71 -15.61 9.89
C LYS A 193 8.12 -14.15 10.20
N PRO A 194 7.24 -13.16 10.02
CA PRO A 194 7.58 -11.76 10.26
C PRO A 194 8.03 -11.51 11.70
N LYS A 195 8.91 -10.53 11.87
CA LYS A 195 9.34 -10.05 13.18
C LYS A 195 8.50 -8.86 13.58
N LEU A 196 7.97 -8.87 14.79
CA LEU A 196 7.35 -7.70 15.40
C LEU A 196 8.46 -6.89 16.07
N GLU A 197 8.70 -5.72 15.53
CA GLU A 197 9.75 -4.79 15.97
C GLU A 197 9.13 -3.42 16.30
N VAL A 198 9.80 -2.65 17.18
CA VAL A 198 9.43 -1.27 17.50
C VAL A 198 10.62 -0.39 17.22
N HIS A 199 10.49 0.57 16.31
CA HIS A 199 11.57 1.45 15.92
C HIS A 199 11.11 2.89 15.82
N PHE A 200 12.03 3.81 16.06
CA PHE A 200 11.80 5.23 15.90
C PHE A 200 11.49 5.54 14.42
N LEU A 201 10.43 6.28 14.19
CA LEU A 201 10.07 6.82 12.89
C LEU A 201 10.31 8.32 12.89
N GLY A 202 11.29 8.77 12.10
CA GLY A 202 11.76 10.16 12.06
C GLY A 202 11.00 11.06 11.07
N ILE A 203 10.00 10.53 10.37
CA ILE A 203 9.22 11.25 9.36
C ILE A 203 7.74 11.27 9.74
N GLY A 204 7.00 12.17 9.11
CA GLY A 204 5.61 12.43 9.45
C GLY A 204 5.49 13.38 10.64
N ILE A 205 4.28 13.68 11.03
CA ILE A 205 3.94 14.62 12.10
C ILE A 205 4.44 14.09 13.46
N ARG A 206 4.54 12.75 13.59
CA ARG A 206 4.91 12.12 14.84
C ARG A 206 6.19 11.32 14.75
N LYS A 207 7.24 11.94 15.26
CA LYS A 207 8.53 11.31 15.47
C LYS A 207 8.47 10.39 16.70
N GLN A 208 7.88 9.21 16.55
CA GLN A 208 7.61 8.28 17.65
C GLN A 208 8.18 6.88 17.40
N GLN A 209 8.36 6.13 18.47
CA GLN A 209 8.57 4.69 18.39
C GLN A 209 7.30 4.02 17.83
N THR A 210 7.45 3.18 16.81
CA THR A 210 6.32 2.65 16.05
C THR A 210 6.43 1.14 15.88
N ALA A 211 5.39 0.42 16.26
CA ALA A 211 5.29 -1.03 16.08
C ALA A 211 5.01 -1.39 14.61
N ARG A 212 5.74 -2.38 14.11
CA ARG A 212 5.64 -2.86 12.72
C ARG A 212 6.09 -4.30 12.56
N LEU A 213 5.64 -4.94 11.48
CA LEU A 213 6.19 -6.21 11.02
C LEU A 213 7.36 -5.95 10.08
N VAL A 214 8.49 -6.56 10.37
CA VAL A 214 9.71 -6.48 9.55
C VAL A 214 9.99 -7.85 8.96
N PHE A 215 10.14 -7.90 7.64
CA PHE A 215 10.42 -9.10 6.86
C PHE A 215 10.99 -8.74 5.49
N THR A 216 11.51 -9.73 4.79
CA THR A 216 11.85 -9.65 3.37
C THR A 216 10.83 -10.44 2.55
N SER A 217 10.56 -10.00 1.34
CA SER A 217 9.65 -10.69 0.43
C SER A 217 10.27 -11.96 -0.16
N LYS A 218 9.41 -12.87 -0.60
CA LYS A 218 9.78 -13.98 -1.48
C LYS A 218 10.46 -13.47 -2.75
N THR A 219 11.27 -14.30 -3.37
CA THR A 219 11.85 -14.05 -4.71
C THR A 219 10.98 -14.66 -5.81
N GLY A 220 11.11 -14.17 -7.04
CA GLY A 220 10.41 -14.70 -8.19
C GLY A 220 9.76 -13.64 -9.06
N LYS A 221 9.07 -14.09 -10.10
CA LYS A 221 8.33 -13.19 -11.00
C LYS A 221 7.04 -12.74 -10.35
N GLY A 222 6.64 -11.52 -10.65
CA GLY A 222 5.36 -10.95 -10.23
C GLY A 222 4.93 -9.80 -11.13
N VAL A 223 3.76 -9.26 -10.86
CA VAL A 223 3.20 -8.10 -11.55
C VAL A 223 2.81 -7.05 -10.54
N LYS A 224 3.28 -5.83 -10.74
CA LYS A 224 2.78 -4.64 -10.06
C LYS A 224 1.75 -3.93 -10.94
N ALA A 225 0.74 -3.34 -10.33
CA ALA A 225 -0.28 -2.57 -11.01
C ALA A 225 -0.63 -1.29 -10.24
N THR A 226 -0.98 -0.24 -10.98
CA THR A 226 -1.53 1.00 -10.42
C THR A 226 -2.66 1.52 -11.29
N VAL A 227 -3.58 2.28 -10.70
CA VAL A 227 -4.63 3.00 -11.43
C VAL A 227 -4.39 4.49 -11.32
N VAL A 228 -4.29 5.13 -12.46
CA VAL A 228 -4.10 6.59 -12.55
C VAL A 228 -5.30 7.26 -13.20
N ASP A 229 -5.66 8.42 -12.69
CA ASP A 229 -6.64 9.30 -13.30
C ASP A 229 -5.91 10.27 -14.26
N LEU A 230 -6.30 10.24 -15.53
CA LEU A 230 -5.75 11.13 -16.57
C LEU A 230 -6.65 12.35 -16.81
N GLY A 231 -7.65 12.59 -15.94
CA GLY A 231 -8.62 13.69 -16.06
C GLY A 231 -9.71 13.45 -17.09
N ASN A 232 -9.53 12.54 -18.01
CA ASN A 232 -10.51 12.16 -19.03
C ASN A 232 -10.83 10.66 -19.05
N ARG A 233 -10.09 9.85 -18.32
CA ARG A 233 -10.26 8.41 -18.16
C ARG A 233 -9.36 7.86 -17.07
N PHE A 234 -9.67 6.68 -16.58
CA PHE A 234 -8.74 5.89 -15.78
C PHE A 234 -7.87 5.02 -16.69
N ARG A 235 -6.60 4.88 -16.30
CA ARG A 235 -5.65 3.94 -16.87
C ARG A 235 -5.13 3.01 -15.79
N LEU A 236 -5.21 1.70 -16.04
CA LEU A 236 -4.45 0.72 -15.27
C LEU A 236 -3.14 0.44 -15.98
N ILE A 237 -2.06 0.53 -15.22
CA ILE A 237 -0.71 0.23 -15.69
C ILE A 237 -0.26 -1.02 -14.97
N ALA A 238 0.02 -2.10 -15.71
CA ALA A 238 0.66 -3.30 -15.19
C ALA A 238 2.12 -3.34 -15.61
N SER A 239 2.98 -3.87 -14.76
CA SER A 239 4.40 -4.05 -15.06
C SER A 239 4.90 -5.37 -14.50
N GLU A 240 5.45 -6.23 -15.37
CA GLU A 240 6.15 -7.43 -14.95
C GLU A 240 7.45 -7.04 -14.22
N VAL A 241 7.72 -7.72 -13.12
CA VAL A 241 8.94 -7.52 -12.31
C VAL A 241 9.54 -8.86 -11.91
N GLU A 242 10.84 -8.86 -11.64
CA GLU A 242 11.53 -9.98 -11.01
C GLU A 242 11.96 -9.58 -9.61
N CYS A 243 11.33 -10.17 -8.60
CA CYS A 243 11.75 -10.02 -7.21
C CYS A 243 13.03 -10.79 -6.97
N ILE A 244 14.04 -10.10 -6.46
CA ILE A 244 15.36 -10.66 -6.15
C ILE A 244 15.61 -10.59 -4.66
N GLU A 245 16.61 -11.35 -4.19
CA GLU A 245 17.01 -11.37 -2.79
C GLU A 245 17.42 -9.97 -2.32
N PRO A 246 16.76 -9.39 -1.29
CA PRO A 246 17.13 -8.09 -0.75
C PRO A 246 18.48 -8.18 -0.03
N LYS A 247 19.32 -7.14 -0.19
CA LYS A 247 20.53 -6.99 0.64
C LYS A 247 20.13 -6.60 2.07
N ALA A 248 20.91 -7.02 3.04
CA ALA A 248 20.70 -6.63 4.43
C ALA A 248 20.77 -5.09 4.57
N MET A 249 19.74 -4.51 5.17
CA MET A 249 19.59 -3.07 5.39
C MET A 249 19.36 -2.79 6.88
N PRO A 250 20.40 -2.94 7.74
CA PRO A 250 20.22 -2.85 9.19
C PRO A 250 19.77 -1.47 9.69
N LYS A 251 19.92 -0.42 8.87
CA LYS A 251 19.46 0.94 9.18
C LYS A 251 18.07 1.26 8.63
N LEU A 252 17.44 0.30 7.99
CA LEU A 252 16.10 0.44 7.41
C LEU A 252 15.22 -0.73 7.90
N PRO A 253 14.75 -0.70 9.16
CA PRO A 253 13.96 -1.77 9.77
C PRO A 253 12.50 -1.71 9.31
N VAL A 254 12.27 -2.02 8.04
CA VAL A 254 10.96 -2.06 7.40
C VAL A 254 10.80 -3.36 6.61
N ALA A 255 9.56 -3.76 6.39
CA ALA A 255 9.26 -4.81 5.45
C ALA A 255 9.59 -4.36 4.02
N SER A 256 10.24 -5.20 3.23
CA SER A 256 10.74 -4.79 1.92
C SER A 256 10.76 -5.91 0.89
N ALA A 257 10.61 -5.53 -0.37
CA ALA A 257 10.92 -6.32 -1.54
C ALA A 257 11.98 -5.60 -2.38
N LEU A 258 12.76 -6.34 -3.14
CA LEU A 258 13.67 -5.76 -4.11
C LEU A 258 13.36 -6.34 -5.47
N TRP A 259 13.08 -5.51 -6.45
CA TRP A 259 12.74 -6.00 -7.77
C TRP A 259 13.43 -5.29 -8.93
N VAL A 260 13.47 -5.99 -10.05
CA VAL A 260 13.95 -5.47 -11.34
C VAL A 260 12.76 -5.45 -12.29
N PRO A 261 12.28 -4.26 -12.70
CA PRO A 261 11.27 -4.13 -13.75
C PRO A 261 11.75 -4.75 -15.07
N GLN A 262 10.83 -5.37 -15.80
CA GLN A 262 11.12 -5.97 -17.09
C GLN A 262 10.93 -4.97 -18.25
N PRO A 263 11.63 -5.13 -19.39
CA PRO A 263 12.68 -6.12 -19.70
C PRO A 263 14.02 -5.82 -19.05
N THR A 264 14.29 -4.57 -18.74
CA THR A 264 15.42 -4.04 -17.96
C THR A 264 14.91 -2.95 -17.04
N PHE A 265 15.70 -2.60 -16.02
CA PHE A 265 15.33 -1.53 -15.11
C PHE A 265 15.05 -0.22 -15.87
N GLU A 266 15.93 0.18 -16.81
CA GLU A 266 15.84 1.46 -17.52
C GLU A 266 14.58 1.52 -18.40
N ILE A 267 14.27 0.43 -19.09
CA ILE A 267 13.08 0.36 -19.95
C ILE A 267 11.82 0.26 -19.11
N GLY A 268 11.77 -0.65 -18.13
CA GLY A 268 10.59 -0.86 -17.31
C GLY A 268 10.23 0.36 -16.47
N ALA A 269 11.20 0.96 -15.77
CA ALA A 269 10.98 2.17 -14.99
C ALA A 269 10.67 3.37 -15.90
N GLY A 270 11.36 3.49 -17.05
CA GLY A 270 11.08 4.55 -18.03
C GLY A 270 9.67 4.45 -18.62
N ALA A 271 9.21 3.25 -18.97
CA ALA A 271 7.85 3.00 -19.47
C ALA A 271 6.80 3.29 -18.38
N TRP A 272 7.05 2.88 -17.13
CA TRP A 272 6.19 3.19 -15.99
C TRP A 272 5.95 4.69 -15.83
N ILE A 273 7.03 5.48 -15.83
CA ILE A 273 6.96 6.95 -15.75
C ILE A 273 6.22 7.53 -16.95
N LEU A 274 6.53 7.07 -18.17
CA LEU A 274 5.86 7.54 -19.40
C LEU A 274 4.35 7.27 -19.41
N ALA A 275 3.91 6.16 -18.78
CA ALA A 275 2.50 5.82 -18.66
C ALA A 275 1.77 6.65 -17.58
N GLY A 276 2.49 7.38 -16.75
CA GLY A 276 1.96 8.10 -15.59
C GLY A 276 1.93 7.26 -14.32
N GLY A 277 2.73 6.18 -14.26
CA GLY A 277 2.79 5.29 -13.10
C GLY A 277 3.15 6.03 -11.82
N THR A 278 2.43 5.71 -10.74
CA THR A 278 2.60 6.32 -9.43
C THR A 278 3.64 5.55 -8.60
N HIS A 279 4.01 6.12 -7.44
CA HIS A 279 4.89 5.43 -6.50
C HIS A 279 4.17 4.30 -5.76
N HIS A 280 2.85 4.37 -5.58
CA HIS A 280 2.06 3.30 -5.00
C HIS A 280 1.65 2.25 -6.03
N SER A 281 1.65 1.00 -5.63
CA SER A 281 1.21 -0.13 -6.46
C SER A 281 0.61 -1.26 -5.64
N ALA A 282 -0.29 -2.03 -6.27
CA ALA A 282 -0.71 -3.33 -5.81
C ALA A 282 0.13 -4.39 -6.54
N PHE A 283 0.69 -5.34 -5.81
CA PHE A 283 1.64 -6.33 -6.30
C PHE A 283 1.20 -7.75 -5.98
N SER A 284 1.35 -8.69 -6.92
CA SER A 284 1.16 -10.12 -6.70
C SER A 284 2.19 -10.95 -7.47
N TYR A 285 2.54 -12.11 -6.89
CA TYR A 285 3.31 -13.14 -7.56
C TYR A 285 2.48 -14.03 -8.49
N ASP A 286 1.17 -14.08 -8.29
CA ASP A 286 0.29 -15.05 -8.93
C ASP A 286 -0.62 -14.43 -10.01
N ILE A 287 -1.03 -13.16 -9.82
CA ILE A 287 -1.90 -12.46 -10.77
C ILE A 287 -1.05 -11.90 -11.90
N THR A 288 -1.32 -12.38 -13.13
CA THR A 288 -0.61 -11.97 -14.34
C THR A 288 -1.21 -10.71 -14.96
N ALA A 289 -0.52 -10.14 -15.95
CA ALA A 289 -1.03 -9.01 -16.72
C ALA A 289 -2.35 -9.31 -17.44
N GLU A 290 -2.59 -10.57 -17.84
CA GLU A 290 -3.82 -11.02 -18.50
C GLU A 290 -5.05 -10.83 -17.59
N TYR A 291 -4.96 -11.15 -16.29
CA TYR A 291 -6.05 -10.87 -15.35
C TYR A 291 -6.39 -9.38 -15.27
N TRP A 292 -5.39 -8.53 -15.33
CA TRP A 292 -5.59 -7.09 -15.33
C TRP A 292 -6.17 -6.56 -16.65
N GLU A 293 -5.77 -7.16 -17.79
CA GLU A 293 -6.33 -6.84 -19.10
C GLU A 293 -7.83 -7.16 -19.14
N ASP A 294 -8.21 -8.38 -18.75
CA ASP A 294 -9.62 -8.80 -18.67
C ASP A 294 -10.42 -7.90 -17.73
N PHE A 295 -9.86 -7.58 -16.56
CA PHE A 295 -10.47 -6.66 -15.61
C PHE A 295 -10.74 -5.29 -16.23
N CYS A 296 -9.77 -4.73 -16.94
CA CYS A 296 -9.91 -3.43 -17.60
C CYS A 296 -10.92 -3.46 -18.75
N GLU A 297 -11.00 -4.55 -19.52
CA GLU A 297 -12.02 -4.73 -20.56
C GLU A 297 -13.43 -4.75 -19.97
N ILE A 298 -13.65 -5.48 -18.88
CA ILE A 298 -14.93 -5.54 -18.18
C ILE A 298 -15.36 -4.14 -17.70
N LEU A 299 -14.43 -3.35 -17.20
CA LEU A 299 -14.70 -2.01 -16.65
C LEU A 299 -14.72 -0.91 -17.71
N GLY A 300 -14.22 -1.16 -18.90
CA GLY A 300 -14.08 -0.17 -19.96
C GLY A 300 -13.08 0.94 -19.61
N ILE A 301 -11.98 0.60 -18.91
CA ILE A 301 -10.86 1.50 -18.62
C ILE A 301 -9.64 1.17 -19.47
N GLU A 302 -8.73 2.12 -19.62
CA GLU A 302 -7.51 1.91 -20.42
C GLU A 302 -6.57 0.95 -19.69
N PHE A 303 -6.02 -0.01 -20.43
CA PHE A 303 -4.97 -0.91 -19.98
C PHE A 303 -3.66 -0.69 -20.74
N VAL A 304 -2.55 -0.66 -20.02
CA VAL A 304 -1.20 -0.71 -20.60
C VAL A 304 -0.34 -1.70 -19.82
N ASN A 305 0.41 -2.53 -20.54
CA ASN A 305 1.30 -3.53 -19.96
C ASN A 305 2.75 -3.22 -20.30
N ILE A 306 3.62 -3.40 -19.31
CA ILE A 306 5.07 -3.29 -19.43
C ILE A 306 5.65 -4.68 -19.14
N ASP A 307 6.20 -5.32 -20.15
CA ASP A 307 6.66 -6.70 -20.14
C ASP A 307 8.05 -6.87 -20.77
N LYS A 308 8.48 -8.11 -20.89
CA LYS A 308 9.77 -8.49 -21.51
C LYS A 308 9.93 -8.04 -22.97
N ASN A 309 8.84 -7.72 -23.68
CA ASN A 309 8.85 -7.30 -25.09
C ASN A 309 8.79 -5.77 -25.25
N THR A 310 8.61 -5.04 -24.17
CA THR A 310 8.42 -3.59 -24.18
C THR A 310 9.71 -2.90 -24.66
N THR A 311 9.54 -1.99 -25.64
CA THR A 311 10.57 -1.00 -26.02
C THR A 311 10.01 0.41 -25.81
N ILE A 312 10.86 1.35 -25.46
CA ILE A 312 10.42 2.75 -25.25
C ILE A 312 9.75 3.33 -26.50
N SER A 313 10.23 2.96 -27.70
CA SER A 313 9.66 3.46 -28.95
C SER A 313 8.24 2.93 -29.20
N SER A 314 8.05 1.62 -29.13
CA SER A 314 6.73 1.01 -29.32
C SER A 314 5.74 1.44 -28.24
N PHE A 315 6.19 1.54 -27.00
CA PHE A 315 5.37 1.95 -25.86
C PHE A 315 4.87 3.40 -26.02
N LYS A 316 5.75 4.33 -26.42
CA LYS A 316 5.34 5.71 -26.75
C LYS A 316 4.30 5.75 -27.88
N GLN A 317 4.44 4.89 -28.89
CA GLN A 317 3.45 4.81 -29.95
C GLN A 317 2.12 4.28 -29.46
N GLN A 318 2.13 3.25 -28.61
CA GLN A 318 0.92 2.72 -27.96
C GLN A 318 0.20 3.81 -27.17
N LEU A 319 0.91 4.55 -26.31
CA LEU A 319 0.31 5.63 -25.51
C LEU A 319 -0.34 6.71 -26.38
N ARG A 320 0.30 7.10 -27.51
CA ARG A 320 -0.28 8.07 -28.45
C ARG A 320 -1.53 7.53 -29.14
N ASN A 321 -1.52 6.26 -29.55
CA ASN A 321 -2.69 5.61 -30.15
C ASN A 321 -3.85 5.51 -29.17
N ASN A 322 -3.57 5.15 -27.92
CA ASN A 322 -4.57 5.10 -26.85
C ASN A 322 -5.18 6.49 -26.59
N GLU A 323 -4.37 7.54 -26.57
CA GLU A 323 -4.87 8.92 -26.43
C GLU A 323 -5.91 9.24 -27.51
N ILE A 324 -5.60 8.97 -28.75
CA ILE A 324 -6.52 9.20 -29.89
C ILE A 324 -7.79 8.34 -29.73
N TYR A 325 -7.63 7.06 -29.42
CA TYR A 325 -8.76 6.12 -29.28
C TYR A 325 -9.75 6.58 -28.19
N TYR A 326 -9.25 6.93 -27.00
CA TYR A 326 -10.11 7.34 -25.90
C TYR A 326 -10.70 8.75 -26.08
N MET A 327 -10.02 9.65 -26.76
CA MET A 327 -10.60 10.95 -27.18
C MET A 327 -11.80 10.73 -28.14
N LEU A 328 -11.67 9.89 -29.14
CA LEU A 328 -12.74 9.60 -30.09
C LEU A 328 -13.93 8.89 -29.42
N ASN A 329 -13.67 7.91 -28.59
CA ASN A 329 -14.72 7.20 -27.86
C ASN A 329 -15.56 8.10 -26.95
N LYS A 330 -14.94 9.09 -26.29
CA LYS A 330 -15.65 10.05 -25.44
C LYS A 330 -16.52 11.03 -26.24
N ALA A 331 -16.10 11.36 -27.45
CA ALA A 331 -16.84 12.23 -28.36
C ALA A 331 -18.01 11.53 -29.05
N LEU A 332 -18.03 10.18 -29.06
CA LEU A 332 -19.09 9.37 -29.68
C LEU A 332 -20.14 8.85 -28.69
N ARG A 333 -19.97 9.13 -27.40
CA ARG A 333 -20.93 8.85 -26.33
C ARG A 333 -21.70 10.10 -25.96
#